data_efbf96954fad4bb87bc6ba0bf0a5be3d
#
_entry.id   efbf96954fad4bb87bc6ba0bf0a5be3d
#
_cell.length_a   1.000
_cell.length_b   1.000
_cell.length_c   1.000
_cell.angle_alpha   90.00
_cell.angle_beta   90.00
_cell.angle_gamma   90.00
#
_symmetry.space_group_name_H-M   'P 1'
#
loop_
_entity.id
_entity.type
_entity.pdbx_description
1 polymer ?
#
loop_
_entity_poly.entity_id
_entity_poly.type
_entity_poly.pdbx_seq_one_letter_code
_entity_poly.pdbx_strand_id
1 'polypeptide(L)'
;MSLHNILVTGGAGYIGSHLVDALVGGGYEVTVLDNLEPQVHRSGTWPSYANPKATYVRGDVRDRAAFEPLVLAADGVVHFAAAVSVGQSMYQVDRYVDVNTRGTALLLDILVNSKHNVQKVLVASSIGVYGEGAYRCATHGLVAPTIRAEEQLAAKDWEQRCPVCHEHVESIPTPEDKALYRDNIYSMTKYHQEEMVLLIGKTYGIPAVAPRFFNVYGPRQSLSNPYAGVAAIWLSRLLNQREPVVFEDGGQLRDFVSIHDVVDCLVLMLEKPGADYLPVNVGSGEVVTILDIAKMLSRLLGSSIEPKVTLTGRKFDIRHNTADITVARERLGFAPKVSLEQGFSELIEWARTTPDAAVDFFDKAMQELQDKGLLVKS
;
A
#
# COMPACT_ATOMS: atom_id res chain seq x y z
N MET A 1 -27.43 4.44 12.28
CA MET A 1 -27.61 2.99 12.32
C MET A 1 -26.23 2.40 12.55
N SER A 2 -26.09 1.28 13.24
CA SER A 2 -24.80 0.62 13.44
C SER A 2 -24.49 -0.25 12.22
N LEU A 3 -23.24 -0.21 11.72
CA LEU A 3 -22.76 -1.18 10.74
C LEU A 3 -22.81 -2.57 11.37
N HIS A 4 -23.24 -3.58 10.63
CA HIS A 4 -23.29 -4.97 11.09
C HIS A 4 -22.65 -5.91 10.04
N ASN A 5 -23.09 -5.81 8.78
CA ASN A 5 -22.63 -6.64 7.67
C ASN A 5 -21.56 -5.89 6.88
N ILE A 6 -20.33 -6.38 6.89
CA ILE A 6 -19.22 -5.74 6.17
C ILE A 6 -18.75 -6.62 5.01
N LEU A 7 -18.77 -6.06 3.81
CA LEU A 7 -18.15 -6.66 2.63
C LEU A 7 -16.70 -6.20 2.53
N VAL A 8 -15.76 -7.16 2.51
CA VAL A 8 -14.32 -6.88 2.28
C VAL A 8 -13.91 -7.51 0.95
N THR A 9 -13.68 -6.71 -0.08
CA THR A 9 -13.10 -7.21 -1.33
C THR A 9 -11.58 -7.26 -1.20
N GLY A 10 -10.94 -8.32 -1.73
CA GLY A 10 -9.51 -8.56 -1.48
C GLY A 10 -9.22 -9.01 -0.03
N GLY A 11 -10.24 -9.55 0.65
CA GLY A 11 -10.15 -9.92 2.07
C GLY A 11 -9.31 -11.16 2.36
N ALA A 12 -8.93 -11.95 1.36
CA ALA A 12 -7.97 -13.03 1.51
C ALA A 12 -6.50 -12.55 1.42
N GLY A 13 -6.29 -11.34 0.92
CA GLY A 13 -4.97 -10.72 0.79
C GLY A 13 -4.37 -10.27 2.12
N TYR A 14 -3.16 -9.68 2.05
CA TYR A 14 -2.37 -9.27 3.21
C TYR A 14 -3.16 -8.37 4.18
N ILE A 15 -3.47 -7.13 3.79
CA ILE A 15 -4.15 -6.17 4.68
C ILE A 15 -5.58 -6.63 4.97
N GLY A 16 -6.28 -7.12 3.94
CA GLY A 16 -7.67 -7.56 4.04
C GLY A 16 -7.88 -8.65 5.07
N SER A 17 -6.99 -9.66 5.14
CA SER A 17 -7.14 -10.78 6.08
C SER A 17 -6.98 -10.39 7.55
N HIS A 18 -6.10 -9.43 7.84
CA HIS A 18 -5.98 -8.89 9.19
C HIS A 18 -7.19 -8.03 9.58
N LEU A 19 -7.72 -7.24 8.63
CA LEU A 19 -8.94 -6.48 8.86
C LEU A 19 -10.15 -7.40 9.09
N VAL A 20 -10.27 -8.49 8.31
CA VAL A 20 -11.31 -9.51 8.52
C VAL A 20 -11.27 -10.07 9.94
N ASP A 21 -10.07 -10.41 10.45
CA ASP A 21 -9.91 -10.88 11.84
C ASP A 21 -10.38 -9.84 12.87
N ALA A 22 -9.98 -8.59 12.70
CA ALA A 22 -10.36 -7.51 13.60
C ALA A 22 -11.87 -7.25 13.58
N LEU A 23 -12.49 -7.23 12.41
CA LEU A 23 -13.94 -7.04 12.26
C LEU A 23 -14.73 -8.18 12.87
N VAL A 24 -14.36 -9.44 12.59
CA VAL A 24 -14.99 -10.61 13.22
C VAL A 24 -14.81 -10.58 14.74
N GLY A 25 -13.62 -10.20 15.23
CA GLY A 25 -13.35 -10.02 16.65
C GLY A 25 -14.19 -8.89 17.29
N GLY A 26 -14.50 -7.85 16.51
CA GLY A 26 -15.39 -6.75 16.89
C GLY A 26 -16.88 -7.06 16.82
N GLY A 27 -17.27 -8.27 16.41
CA GLY A 27 -18.66 -8.71 16.34
C GLY A 27 -19.40 -8.37 15.03
N TYR A 28 -18.67 -7.96 13.98
CA TYR A 28 -19.24 -7.77 12.66
C TYR A 28 -19.44 -9.10 11.93
N GLU A 29 -20.50 -9.20 11.12
CA GLU A 29 -20.63 -10.24 10.11
C GLU A 29 -19.84 -9.84 8.88
N VAL A 30 -18.85 -10.65 8.51
CA VAL A 30 -17.93 -10.33 7.44
C VAL A 30 -18.08 -11.27 6.26
N THR A 31 -18.32 -10.69 5.08
CA THR A 31 -18.25 -11.40 3.80
C THR A 31 -17.02 -10.94 3.02
N VAL A 32 -16.25 -11.89 2.54
CA VAL A 32 -15.05 -11.67 1.72
C VAL A 32 -15.35 -12.03 0.28
N LEU A 33 -15.07 -11.10 -0.66
CA LEU A 33 -14.98 -11.39 -2.09
C LEU A 33 -13.53 -11.33 -2.53
N ASP A 34 -13.00 -12.45 -3.05
CA ASP A 34 -11.61 -12.53 -3.53
C ASP A 34 -11.51 -13.49 -4.72
N ASN A 35 -10.74 -13.14 -5.74
CA ASN A 35 -10.56 -14.00 -6.90
C ASN A 35 -9.41 -15.00 -6.75
N LEU A 36 -8.67 -14.90 -5.64
CA LEU A 36 -7.48 -15.69 -5.33
C LEU A 36 -6.40 -15.55 -6.44
N GLU A 37 -6.06 -14.29 -6.77
CA GLU A 37 -5.06 -13.95 -7.77
C GLU A 37 -3.77 -14.79 -7.58
N PRO A 38 -3.33 -15.56 -8.59
CA PRO A 38 -2.20 -16.49 -8.44
C PRO A 38 -0.87 -15.84 -8.04
N GLN A 39 -0.67 -14.56 -8.31
CA GLN A 39 0.52 -13.81 -7.88
C GLN A 39 0.57 -13.64 -6.36
N VAL A 40 -0.58 -13.65 -5.69
CA VAL A 40 -0.73 -13.53 -4.23
C VAL A 40 -1.02 -14.90 -3.60
N HIS A 41 -1.95 -15.65 -4.18
CA HIS A 41 -2.44 -16.95 -3.70
C HIS A 41 -1.99 -18.08 -4.65
N ARG A 42 -0.72 -18.49 -4.55
CA ARG A 42 -0.09 -19.46 -5.48
C ARG A 42 -0.81 -20.80 -5.57
N SER A 43 -1.41 -21.26 -4.47
CA SER A 43 -2.19 -22.50 -4.45
C SER A 43 -3.57 -22.39 -5.12
N GLY A 44 -4.07 -21.17 -5.36
CA GLY A 44 -5.43 -20.92 -5.83
C GLY A 44 -6.52 -21.34 -4.82
N THR A 45 -6.14 -21.58 -3.57
CA THR A 45 -7.04 -21.94 -2.46
C THR A 45 -7.06 -20.83 -1.41
N TRP A 46 -8.08 -20.82 -0.55
CA TRP A 46 -8.13 -19.92 0.59
C TRP A 46 -6.90 -20.14 1.48
N PRO A 47 -6.25 -19.07 1.97
CA PRO A 47 -5.09 -19.20 2.82
C PRO A 47 -5.44 -19.88 4.16
N SER A 48 -4.48 -20.56 4.75
CA SER A 48 -4.66 -21.26 6.04
C SER A 48 -5.01 -20.32 7.21
N TYR A 49 -4.70 -19.04 7.07
CA TYR A 49 -5.06 -17.99 8.03
C TYR A 49 -6.44 -17.37 7.79
N ALA A 50 -7.21 -17.86 6.81
CA ALA A 50 -8.57 -17.38 6.58
C ALA A 50 -9.44 -17.58 7.82
N ASN A 51 -10.12 -16.52 8.27
CA ASN A 51 -10.94 -16.55 9.48
C ASN A 51 -12.15 -17.48 9.30
N PRO A 52 -12.30 -18.57 10.09
CA PRO A 52 -13.37 -19.53 9.87
C PRO A 52 -14.79 -19.00 10.20
N LYS A 53 -14.89 -17.82 10.83
CA LYS A 53 -16.17 -17.18 11.14
C LYS A 53 -16.63 -16.19 10.07
N ALA A 54 -15.77 -15.87 9.08
CA ALA A 54 -16.16 -15.04 7.95
C ALA A 54 -16.70 -15.90 6.80
N THR A 55 -17.57 -15.32 5.98
CA THR A 55 -18.06 -15.96 4.75
C THR A 55 -17.15 -15.63 3.58
N TYR A 56 -16.67 -16.63 2.85
CA TYR A 56 -15.77 -16.44 1.71
C TYR A 56 -16.45 -16.79 0.39
N VAL A 57 -16.46 -15.84 -0.52
CA VAL A 57 -16.98 -15.96 -1.89
C VAL A 57 -15.85 -15.81 -2.88
N ARG A 58 -15.60 -16.85 -3.69
CA ARG A 58 -14.63 -16.75 -4.79
C ARG A 58 -15.27 -16.04 -5.97
N GLY A 59 -14.77 -14.86 -6.32
CA GLY A 59 -15.31 -14.07 -7.43
C GLY A 59 -14.45 -12.85 -7.70
N ASP A 60 -14.76 -12.15 -8.77
CA ASP A 60 -14.01 -11.00 -9.23
C ASP A 60 -14.86 -9.73 -9.14
N VAL A 61 -14.26 -8.63 -8.67
CA VAL A 61 -14.93 -7.31 -8.56
C VAL A 61 -15.32 -6.73 -9.92
N ARG A 62 -14.88 -7.32 -11.02
CA ARG A 62 -15.25 -6.96 -12.40
C ARG A 62 -16.48 -7.72 -12.89
N ASP A 63 -16.89 -8.76 -12.18
CA ASP A 63 -18.08 -9.56 -12.51
C ASP A 63 -19.28 -9.05 -11.70
N ARG A 64 -20.21 -8.35 -12.38
CA ARG A 64 -21.42 -7.82 -11.76
C ARG A 64 -22.25 -8.91 -11.10
N ALA A 65 -22.39 -10.07 -11.72
CA ALA A 65 -23.24 -11.15 -11.18
C ALA A 65 -22.72 -11.69 -9.85
N ALA A 66 -21.39 -11.72 -9.67
CA ALA A 66 -20.76 -12.12 -8.43
C ALA A 66 -20.75 -10.98 -7.39
N PHE A 67 -20.57 -9.72 -7.82
CA PHE A 67 -20.30 -8.60 -6.92
C PHE A 67 -21.57 -7.92 -6.40
N GLU A 68 -22.55 -7.64 -7.27
CA GLU A 68 -23.75 -6.88 -6.91
C GLU A 68 -24.55 -7.48 -5.75
N PRO A 69 -24.85 -8.79 -5.69
CA PRO A 69 -25.58 -9.36 -4.56
C PRO A 69 -24.89 -9.14 -3.21
N LEU A 70 -23.55 -9.14 -3.19
CA LEU A 70 -22.76 -8.94 -1.97
C LEU A 70 -22.76 -7.48 -1.53
N VAL A 71 -22.69 -6.55 -2.47
CA VAL A 71 -22.80 -5.10 -2.18
C VAL A 71 -24.17 -4.77 -1.61
N LEU A 72 -25.25 -5.33 -2.20
CA LEU A 72 -26.62 -5.07 -1.77
C LEU A 72 -26.94 -5.63 -0.37
N ALA A 73 -26.25 -6.69 0.04
CA ALA A 73 -26.41 -7.30 1.36
C ALA A 73 -25.58 -6.61 2.46
N ALA A 74 -24.67 -5.70 2.10
CA ALA A 74 -23.74 -5.06 3.03
C ALA A 74 -24.27 -3.75 3.62
N ASP A 75 -23.88 -3.44 4.87
CA ASP A 75 -24.03 -2.13 5.50
C ASP A 75 -22.77 -1.26 5.32
N GLY A 76 -21.61 -1.90 5.17
CA GLY A 76 -20.34 -1.27 4.88
C GLY A 76 -19.52 -2.03 3.84
N VAL A 77 -18.77 -1.32 3.02
CA VAL A 77 -17.91 -1.91 1.99
C VAL A 77 -16.46 -1.45 2.18
N VAL A 78 -15.56 -2.41 2.32
CA VAL A 78 -14.10 -2.17 2.30
C VAL A 78 -13.56 -2.73 0.99
N HIS A 79 -13.23 -1.82 0.06
CA HIS A 79 -12.81 -2.17 -1.28
C HIS A 79 -11.29 -2.20 -1.41
N PHE A 80 -10.70 -3.38 -1.16
CA PHE A 80 -9.24 -3.60 -1.17
C PHE A 80 -8.76 -4.45 -2.35
N ALA A 81 -9.66 -5.07 -3.11
CA ALA A 81 -9.30 -5.81 -4.31
C ALA A 81 -8.59 -4.88 -5.31
N ALA A 82 -7.31 -5.19 -5.60
CA ALA A 82 -6.50 -4.40 -6.52
C ALA A 82 -5.29 -5.20 -7.03
N ALA A 83 -4.84 -4.90 -8.24
CA ALA A 83 -3.51 -5.23 -8.72
C ALA A 83 -2.50 -4.22 -8.12
N VAL A 84 -1.41 -4.71 -7.53
CA VAL A 84 -0.45 -3.90 -6.76
C VAL A 84 0.97 -4.14 -7.25
N SER A 85 1.58 -3.16 -7.91
CA SER A 85 3.01 -3.01 -8.17
C SER A 85 3.28 -1.77 -9.02
N VAL A 86 4.26 -0.97 -8.66
CA VAL A 86 4.71 0.15 -9.48
C VAL A 86 5.34 -0.34 -10.78
N GLY A 87 6.38 -1.19 -10.70
CA GLY A 87 7.14 -1.65 -11.87
C GLY A 87 6.28 -2.45 -12.85
N GLN A 88 5.52 -3.43 -12.37
CA GLN A 88 4.68 -4.28 -13.22
C GLN A 88 3.57 -3.48 -13.93
N SER A 89 3.04 -2.44 -13.29
CA SER A 89 1.98 -1.61 -13.88
C SER A 89 2.41 -0.91 -15.15
N MET A 90 3.72 -0.62 -15.32
CA MET A 90 4.25 0.08 -16.48
C MET A 90 4.26 -0.76 -17.75
N TYR A 91 4.09 -2.08 -17.66
CA TYR A 91 4.00 -2.98 -18.82
C TYR A 91 2.77 -3.90 -18.82
N GLN A 92 1.93 -3.85 -17.79
CA GLN A 92 0.63 -4.52 -17.74
C GLN A 92 -0.52 -3.49 -17.58
N VAL A 93 -0.47 -2.42 -18.36
CA VAL A 93 -1.36 -1.25 -18.23
C VAL A 93 -2.84 -1.63 -18.20
N ASP A 94 -3.28 -2.42 -19.18
CA ASP A 94 -4.67 -2.87 -19.31
C ASP A 94 -5.15 -3.58 -18.05
N ARG A 95 -4.37 -4.54 -17.53
CA ARG A 95 -4.70 -5.28 -16.30
C ARG A 95 -4.92 -4.35 -15.11
N TYR A 96 -4.04 -3.36 -14.91
CA TYR A 96 -4.14 -2.46 -13.77
C TYR A 96 -5.35 -1.54 -13.87
N VAL A 97 -5.65 -1.04 -15.07
CA VAL A 97 -6.83 -0.20 -15.32
C VAL A 97 -8.12 -1.04 -15.17
N ASP A 98 -8.14 -2.25 -15.74
CA ASP A 98 -9.31 -3.12 -15.68
C ASP A 98 -9.62 -3.56 -14.23
N VAL A 99 -8.64 -4.03 -13.47
CA VAL A 99 -8.86 -4.47 -12.09
C VAL A 99 -9.17 -3.29 -11.17
N ASN A 100 -8.30 -2.27 -11.14
CA ASN A 100 -8.38 -1.22 -10.13
C ASN A 100 -9.47 -0.18 -10.49
N THR A 101 -9.40 0.37 -11.70
CA THR A 101 -10.31 1.45 -12.09
C THR A 101 -11.69 0.93 -12.44
N ARG A 102 -11.80 -0.08 -13.32
CA ARG A 102 -13.09 -0.63 -13.75
C ARG A 102 -13.78 -1.39 -12.61
N GLY A 103 -13.03 -2.18 -11.79
CA GLY A 103 -13.60 -2.86 -10.63
C GLY A 103 -14.24 -1.86 -9.64
N THR A 104 -13.56 -0.74 -9.36
CA THR A 104 -14.12 0.33 -8.53
C THR A 104 -15.30 1.03 -9.19
N ALA A 105 -15.22 1.31 -10.50
CA ALA A 105 -16.35 1.90 -11.23
C ALA A 105 -17.60 1.02 -11.18
N LEU A 106 -17.45 -0.31 -11.23
CA LEU A 106 -18.57 -1.24 -11.07
C LEU A 106 -19.19 -1.17 -9.67
N LEU A 107 -18.38 -1.10 -8.59
CA LEU A 107 -18.89 -0.89 -7.24
C LEU A 107 -19.76 0.37 -7.18
N LEU A 108 -19.25 1.48 -7.72
CA LEU A 108 -19.94 2.76 -7.69
C LEU A 108 -21.22 2.77 -8.55
N ASP A 109 -21.19 2.10 -9.70
CA ASP A 109 -22.36 1.93 -10.55
C ASP A 109 -23.47 1.15 -9.84
N ILE A 110 -23.13 0.10 -9.08
CA ILE A 110 -24.07 -0.64 -8.25
C ILE A 110 -24.66 0.29 -7.16
N LEU A 111 -23.82 1.03 -6.44
CA LEU A 111 -24.26 1.94 -5.38
C LEU A 111 -25.17 3.08 -5.87
N VAL A 112 -24.96 3.55 -7.10
CA VAL A 112 -25.75 4.66 -7.66
C VAL A 112 -27.08 4.17 -8.23
N ASN A 113 -27.11 2.97 -8.82
CA ASN A 113 -28.25 2.52 -9.64
C ASN A 113 -29.12 1.44 -8.95
N SER A 114 -28.75 0.95 -7.75
CA SER A 114 -29.49 -0.09 -7.03
C SER A 114 -29.92 0.38 -5.64
N LYS A 115 -31.00 -0.20 -5.09
CA LYS A 115 -31.35 0.01 -3.68
C LYS A 115 -30.40 -0.80 -2.80
N HIS A 116 -29.75 -0.15 -1.86
CA HIS A 116 -28.79 -0.76 -0.95
C HIS A 116 -28.87 -0.16 0.45
N ASN A 117 -28.23 -0.81 1.43
CA ASN A 117 -28.13 -0.35 2.81
C ASN A 117 -26.73 0.18 3.16
N VAL A 118 -25.83 0.30 2.19
CA VAL A 118 -24.43 0.71 2.41
C VAL A 118 -24.39 2.12 3.00
N GLN A 119 -23.82 2.23 4.19
CA GLN A 119 -23.70 3.47 4.99
C GLN A 119 -22.26 3.99 5.01
N LYS A 120 -21.27 3.17 4.61
CA LYS A 120 -19.86 3.53 4.63
C LYS A 120 -19.08 2.75 3.58
N VAL A 121 -18.16 3.44 2.89
CA VAL A 121 -17.24 2.85 1.93
C VAL A 121 -15.81 3.23 2.28
N LEU A 122 -14.91 2.25 2.42
CA LEU A 122 -13.47 2.45 2.45
C LEU A 122 -12.86 1.96 1.15
N VAL A 123 -11.98 2.75 0.53
CA VAL A 123 -11.24 2.34 -0.66
C VAL A 123 -9.73 2.48 -0.44
N ALA A 124 -8.98 1.41 -0.65
CA ALA A 124 -7.53 1.46 -0.51
C ALA A 124 -6.90 2.44 -1.51
N SER A 125 -6.31 3.53 -1.01
CA SER A 125 -5.39 4.39 -1.75
C SER A 125 -3.94 4.05 -1.38
N SER A 126 -2.98 4.88 -1.75
CA SER A 126 -1.56 4.60 -1.62
C SER A 126 -0.73 5.87 -1.50
N ILE A 127 0.39 5.81 -0.79
CA ILE A 127 1.47 6.79 -0.85
C ILE A 127 1.89 7.13 -2.30
N GLY A 128 1.73 6.18 -3.22
CA GLY A 128 2.09 6.37 -4.63
C GLY A 128 1.36 7.52 -5.32
N VAL A 129 0.18 7.95 -4.84
CA VAL A 129 -0.57 9.07 -5.43
C VAL A 129 0.14 10.41 -5.27
N TYR A 130 1.05 10.51 -4.29
CA TYR A 130 1.84 11.72 -4.07
C TYR A 130 2.97 11.91 -5.08
N GLY A 131 3.50 10.81 -5.65
CA GLY A 131 4.84 10.82 -6.24
C GLY A 131 5.89 11.10 -5.16
N GLU A 132 6.76 12.08 -5.39
CA GLU A 132 7.65 12.58 -4.33
C GLU A 132 6.87 13.13 -3.14
N GLY A 133 7.47 13.05 -1.95
CA GLY A 133 6.90 13.62 -0.72
C GLY A 133 6.82 15.14 -0.71
N ALA A 134 6.60 15.69 0.46
CA ALA A 134 6.64 17.14 0.67
C ALA A 134 8.05 17.61 1.00
N TYR A 135 8.37 18.82 0.53
CA TYR A 135 9.69 19.41 0.71
C TYR A 135 9.62 20.88 1.08
N ARG A 136 10.67 21.34 1.75
CA ARG A 136 10.88 22.76 2.11
C ARG A 136 12.17 23.28 1.51
N CYS A 137 12.08 24.33 0.74
CA CYS A 137 13.22 25.12 0.29
C CYS A 137 13.49 26.25 1.29
N ALA A 138 14.74 26.50 1.63
CA ALA A 138 15.11 27.60 2.54
C ALA A 138 14.67 28.97 2.02
N THR A 139 14.65 29.17 0.70
CA THR A 139 14.28 30.46 0.06
C THR A 139 12.79 30.52 -0.31
N HIS A 140 12.21 29.42 -0.80
CA HIS A 140 10.88 29.44 -1.41
C HIS A 140 9.78 28.77 -0.53
N GLY A 141 10.13 28.32 0.69
CA GLY A 141 9.17 27.65 1.58
C GLY A 141 8.77 26.27 1.06
N LEU A 142 7.49 25.95 1.13
CA LEU A 142 6.96 24.67 0.65
C LEU A 142 7.09 24.56 -0.86
N VAL A 143 7.67 23.47 -1.34
CA VAL A 143 7.84 23.17 -2.75
C VAL A 143 7.47 21.72 -3.04
N ALA A 144 7.08 21.44 -4.28
CA ALA A 144 6.69 20.11 -4.74
C ALA A 144 7.54 19.71 -5.96
N PRO A 145 8.77 19.25 -5.75
CA PRO A 145 9.58 18.71 -6.83
C PRO A 145 8.92 17.48 -7.43
N THR A 146 9.20 17.22 -8.69
CA THR A 146 8.77 16.02 -9.40
C THR A 146 9.86 14.95 -9.37
N ILE A 147 9.68 13.85 -10.08
CA ILE A 147 10.69 12.82 -10.25
C ILE A 147 12.01 13.45 -10.78
N ARG A 148 13.12 12.99 -10.23
CA ARG A 148 14.47 13.41 -10.62
C ARG A 148 14.77 13.01 -12.07
N ALA A 149 15.45 13.89 -12.81
CA ALA A 149 15.91 13.63 -14.16
C ALA A 149 16.92 12.47 -14.22
N GLU A 150 16.96 11.75 -15.34
CA GLU A 150 17.91 10.63 -15.52
C GLU A 150 19.36 11.11 -15.42
N GLU A 151 19.67 12.31 -15.88
CA GLU A 151 21.00 12.95 -15.81
C GLU A 151 21.42 13.19 -14.36
N GLN A 152 20.48 13.61 -13.50
CA GLN A 152 20.74 13.80 -12.07
C GLN A 152 21.03 12.45 -11.39
N LEU A 153 20.25 11.42 -11.69
CA LEU A 153 20.48 10.07 -11.17
C LEU A 153 21.80 9.47 -11.67
N ALA A 154 22.16 9.68 -12.93
CA ALA A 154 23.43 9.23 -13.50
C ALA A 154 24.64 9.94 -12.85
N ALA A 155 24.48 11.19 -12.47
CA ALA A 155 25.50 11.96 -11.71
C ALA A 155 25.58 11.55 -10.22
N LYS A 156 24.73 10.62 -9.76
CA LYS A 156 24.62 10.21 -8.36
C LYS A 156 24.26 11.37 -7.41
N ASP A 157 23.57 12.36 -7.94
CA ASP A 157 22.99 13.44 -7.16
C ASP A 157 21.57 12.99 -6.71
N TRP A 158 21.52 12.38 -5.53
CA TRP A 158 20.32 11.67 -5.09
C TRP A 158 19.26 12.60 -4.49
N GLU A 159 19.64 13.76 -3.97
CA GLU A 159 18.72 14.63 -3.25
C GLU A 159 17.80 15.43 -4.19
N GLN A 160 16.60 15.72 -3.72
CA GLN A 160 15.67 16.57 -4.45
C GLN A 160 16.15 18.03 -4.49
N ARG A 161 15.82 18.72 -5.59
CA ARG A 161 16.14 20.11 -5.80
C ARG A 161 14.88 20.97 -5.89
N CYS A 162 15.00 22.20 -5.41
CA CYS A 162 13.94 23.19 -5.56
C CYS A 162 13.63 23.43 -7.04
N PRO A 163 12.36 23.36 -7.48
CA PRO A 163 12.02 23.61 -8.88
C PRO A 163 12.22 25.07 -9.33
N VAL A 164 12.51 25.99 -8.38
CA VAL A 164 12.69 27.42 -8.64
C VAL A 164 14.16 27.82 -8.63
N CYS A 165 14.90 27.54 -7.54
CA CYS A 165 16.33 27.95 -7.42
C CYS A 165 17.32 26.82 -7.63
N HIS A 166 16.87 25.59 -7.82
CA HIS A 166 17.68 24.40 -8.03
C HIS A 166 18.64 24.00 -6.88
N GLU A 167 18.52 24.66 -5.70
CA GLU A 167 19.20 24.24 -4.49
C GLU A 167 18.55 22.99 -3.91
N HIS A 168 19.30 22.22 -3.12
CA HIS A 168 18.78 21.06 -2.39
C HIS A 168 17.67 21.49 -1.44
N VAL A 169 16.69 20.62 -1.26
CA VAL A 169 15.52 20.85 -0.40
C VAL A 169 15.43 19.81 0.71
N GLU A 170 14.87 20.21 1.84
CA GLU A 170 14.64 19.35 2.98
C GLU A 170 13.31 18.58 2.84
N SER A 171 13.33 17.25 3.03
CA SER A 171 12.11 16.44 3.11
C SER A 171 11.39 16.72 4.42
N ILE A 172 10.08 16.91 4.33
CA ILE A 172 9.19 17.06 5.48
C ILE A 172 8.06 16.04 5.43
N PRO A 173 7.37 15.71 6.54
CA PRO A 173 6.19 14.86 6.51
C PRO A 173 5.16 15.34 5.49
N THR A 174 4.62 14.41 4.70
CA THR A 174 3.73 14.69 3.57
C THR A 174 2.29 14.77 4.03
N PRO A 175 1.64 15.95 4.03
CA PRO A 175 0.23 16.09 4.39
C PRO A 175 -0.69 15.67 3.24
N GLU A 176 -1.97 15.42 3.56
CA GLU A 176 -2.96 14.94 2.60
C GLU A 176 -3.29 15.97 1.49
N ASP A 177 -3.11 17.25 1.76
CA ASP A 177 -3.36 18.36 0.82
C ASP A 177 -2.17 18.68 -0.11
N LYS A 178 -1.04 17.97 0.04
CA LYS A 178 0.10 18.09 -0.88
C LYS A 178 -0.35 17.80 -2.31
N ALA A 179 0.08 18.61 -3.27
CA ALA A 179 -0.19 18.39 -4.70
C ALA A 179 0.23 16.97 -5.15
N LEU A 180 -0.67 16.29 -5.85
CA LEU A 180 -0.48 14.88 -6.24
C LEU A 180 0.19 14.79 -7.62
N TYR A 181 1.23 13.94 -7.72
CA TYR A 181 1.92 13.59 -8.94
C TYR A 181 1.89 12.07 -9.14
N ARG A 182 1.31 11.61 -10.25
CA ARG A 182 1.09 10.19 -10.54
C ARG A 182 2.03 9.77 -11.67
N ASP A 183 3.21 9.31 -11.31
CA ASP A 183 4.31 9.06 -12.23
C ASP A 183 4.31 7.65 -12.81
N ASN A 184 3.34 6.82 -12.42
CA ASN A 184 3.19 5.44 -12.90
C ASN A 184 1.71 5.00 -12.93
N ILE A 185 1.43 3.95 -13.70
CA ILE A 185 0.05 3.45 -13.92
C ILE A 185 -0.60 2.98 -12.62
N TYR A 186 0.13 2.31 -11.74
CA TYR A 186 -0.42 1.91 -10.43
C TYR A 186 -0.90 3.11 -9.63
N SER A 187 -0.09 4.14 -9.51
CA SER A 187 -0.44 5.38 -8.80
C SER A 187 -1.64 6.08 -9.44
N MET A 188 -1.72 6.11 -10.79
CA MET A 188 -2.88 6.65 -11.50
C MET A 188 -4.15 5.86 -11.16
N THR A 189 -4.09 4.52 -11.17
CA THR A 189 -5.28 3.71 -10.86
C THR A 189 -5.71 3.84 -9.40
N LYS A 190 -4.77 3.96 -8.46
CA LYS A 190 -5.08 4.23 -7.04
C LYS A 190 -5.71 5.61 -6.84
N TYR A 191 -5.22 6.61 -7.54
CA TYR A 191 -5.83 7.93 -7.55
C TYR A 191 -7.24 7.91 -8.14
N HIS A 192 -7.46 7.19 -9.25
CA HIS A 192 -8.80 7.03 -9.81
C HIS A 192 -9.76 6.37 -8.81
N GLN A 193 -9.33 5.32 -8.10
CA GLN A 193 -10.14 4.68 -7.06
C GLN A 193 -10.52 5.68 -5.95
N GLU A 194 -9.54 6.42 -5.42
CA GLU A 194 -9.72 7.43 -4.40
C GLU A 194 -10.72 8.50 -4.83
N GLU A 195 -10.44 9.18 -5.96
CA GLU A 195 -11.25 10.30 -6.44
C GLU A 195 -12.69 9.89 -6.79
N MET A 196 -12.86 8.77 -7.49
CA MET A 196 -14.19 8.28 -7.85
C MET A 196 -15.04 7.96 -6.61
N VAL A 197 -14.45 7.28 -5.60
CA VAL A 197 -15.18 6.89 -4.39
C VAL A 197 -15.54 8.11 -3.54
N LEU A 198 -14.61 9.06 -3.37
CA LEU A 198 -14.86 10.27 -2.62
C LEU A 198 -15.88 11.19 -3.33
N LEU A 199 -15.81 11.31 -4.67
CA LEU A 199 -16.74 12.09 -5.47
C LEU A 199 -18.16 11.52 -5.38
N ILE A 200 -18.33 10.24 -5.64
CA ILE A 200 -19.64 9.56 -5.59
C ILE A 200 -20.18 9.57 -4.16
N GLY A 201 -19.32 9.28 -3.17
CA GLY A 201 -19.71 9.36 -1.76
C GLY A 201 -20.30 10.71 -1.38
N LYS A 202 -19.63 11.81 -1.75
CA LYS A 202 -20.12 13.18 -1.56
C LYS A 202 -21.44 13.46 -2.30
N THR A 203 -21.51 13.03 -3.56
CA THR A 203 -22.66 13.34 -4.43
C THR A 203 -23.92 12.65 -3.96
N TYR A 204 -23.82 11.40 -3.49
CA TYR A 204 -24.97 10.58 -3.09
C TYR A 204 -25.15 10.47 -1.58
N GLY A 205 -24.33 11.15 -0.80
CA GLY A 205 -24.42 11.15 0.67
C GLY A 205 -24.02 9.82 1.31
N ILE A 206 -23.14 9.06 0.66
CA ILE A 206 -22.57 7.82 1.19
C ILE A 206 -21.21 8.14 1.80
N PRO A 207 -21.06 8.14 3.13
CA PRO A 207 -19.77 8.36 3.78
C PRO A 207 -18.67 7.49 3.18
N ALA A 208 -17.56 8.08 2.77
CA ALA A 208 -16.46 7.40 2.11
C ALA A 208 -15.12 7.88 2.64
N VAL A 209 -14.15 6.97 2.82
CA VAL A 209 -12.78 7.28 3.26
C VAL A 209 -11.78 6.60 2.35
N ALA A 210 -10.69 7.30 2.01
CA ALA A 210 -9.61 6.75 1.21
C ALA A 210 -8.31 6.70 2.02
N PRO A 211 -8.01 5.59 2.75
CA PRO A 211 -6.74 5.41 3.41
C PRO A 211 -5.59 5.37 2.39
N ARG A 212 -4.64 6.33 2.50
CA ARG A 212 -3.38 6.36 1.76
C ARG A 212 -2.33 5.60 2.58
N PHE A 213 -2.15 4.32 2.25
CA PHE A 213 -1.19 3.47 2.95
C PHE A 213 0.23 3.87 2.62
N PHE A 214 1.04 4.06 3.67
CA PHE A 214 2.48 4.16 3.59
C PHE A 214 3.11 2.75 3.50
N ASN A 215 4.35 2.53 3.94
CA ASN A 215 4.99 1.24 3.77
C ASN A 215 4.48 0.24 4.83
N VAL A 216 3.37 -0.41 4.54
CA VAL A 216 2.79 -1.42 5.46
C VAL A 216 3.66 -2.66 5.50
N TYR A 217 3.96 -3.16 6.71
CA TYR A 217 4.73 -4.38 6.92
C TYR A 217 4.13 -5.23 8.05
N GLY A 218 4.34 -6.56 8.01
CA GLY A 218 3.87 -7.48 9.04
C GLY A 218 3.59 -8.89 8.53
N PRO A 219 3.12 -9.80 9.40
CA PRO A 219 2.72 -11.16 9.04
C PRO A 219 1.75 -11.25 7.87
N ARG A 220 1.70 -12.40 7.17
CA ARG A 220 0.88 -12.67 5.98
C ARG A 220 1.25 -11.88 4.73
N GLN A 221 2.29 -11.06 4.77
CA GLN A 221 2.80 -10.42 3.56
C GLN A 221 3.42 -11.47 2.62
N SER A 222 3.11 -11.39 1.32
CA SER A 222 3.60 -12.37 0.34
C SER A 222 5.10 -12.19 0.11
N LEU A 223 5.92 -13.04 0.76
CA LEU A 223 7.40 -12.97 0.67
C LEU A 223 7.93 -13.41 -0.70
N SER A 224 7.22 -14.28 -1.39
CA SER A 224 7.61 -14.77 -2.72
C SER A 224 7.13 -13.86 -3.87
N ASN A 225 6.36 -12.81 -3.58
CA ASN A 225 5.97 -11.84 -4.59
C ASN A 225 7.08 -10.80 -4.77
N PRO A 226 7.84 -10.82 -5.89
CA PRO A 226 8.96 -9.89 -6.10
C PRO A 226 8.52 -8.44 -6.33
N TYR A 227 7.23 -8.21 -6.36
CA TYR A 227 6.58 -6.90 -6.48
C TYR A 227 5.90 -6.46 -5.18
N ALA A 228 6.10 -7.21 -4.08
CA ALA A 228 5.65 -6.83 -2.74
C ALA A 228 6.46 -5.65 -2.17
N GLY A 229 6.16 -5.25 -0.94
CA GLY A 229 6.93 -4.22 -0.25
C GLY A 229 8.40 -4.62 -0.04
N VAL A 230 9.28 -3.64 -0.07
CA VAL A 230 10.74 -3.82 -0.04
C VAL A 230 11.23 -4.69 1.14
N ALA A 231 10.63 -4.54 2.32
CA ALA A 231 10.98 -5.35 3.50
C ALA A 231 10.73 -6.85 3.29
N ALA A 232 9.61 -7.23 2.65
CA ALA A 232 9.30 -8.61 2.32
C ALA A 232 10.30 -9.21 1.32
N ILE A 233 10.68 -8.43 0.31
CA ILE A 233 11.69 -8.81 -0.68
C ILE A 233 13.04 -9.09 0.02
N TRP A 234 13.50 -8.18 0.87
CA TRP A 234 14.77 -8.36 1.59
C TRP A 234 14.74 -9.50 2.59
N LEU A 235 13.64 -9.69 3.30
CA LEU A 235 13.48 -10.84 4.18
C LEU A 235 13.55 -12.15 3.39
N SER A 236 12.86 -12.23 2.24
CA SER A 236 12.94 -13.39 1.35
C SER A 236 14.40 -13.64 0.90
N ARG A 237 15.14 -12.61 0.49
CA ARG A 237 16.54 -12.74 0.10
C ARG A 237 17.43 -13.24 1.25
N LEU A 238 17.30 -12.65 2.44
CA LEU A 238 18.06 -13.06 3.63
C LEU A 238 17.79 -14.52 4.03
N LEU A 239 16.52 -14.96 3.98
CA LEU A 239 16.15 -16.36 4.23
C LEU A 239 16.75 -17.31 3.19
N ASN A 240 16.98 -16.84 1.97
CA ASN A 240 17.66 -17.57 0.90
C ASN A 240 19.18 -17.34 0.87
N GLN A 241 19.79 -16.83 1.94
CA GLN A 241 21.22 -16.56 2.08
C GLN A 241 21.77 -15.61 1.00
N ARG A 242 20.94 -14.60 0.61
CA ARG A 242 21.29 -13.58 -0.37
C ARG A 242 21.23 -12.20 0.27
N GLU A 243 22.07 -11.28 -0.22
CA GLU A 243 22.13 -9.91 0.26
C GLU A 243 20.88 -9.09 -0.10
N PRO A 244 20.32 -8.29 0.81
CA PRO A 244 19.37 -7.23 0.46
C PRO A 244 19.99 -6.27 -0.54
N VAL A 245 19.31 -6.00 -1.66
CA VAL A 245 19.76 -5.03 -2.66
C VAL A 245 19.15 -3.68 -2.37
N VAL A 246 19.99 -2.69 -2.12
CA VAL A 246 19.61 -1.31 -1.82
C VAL A 246 20.02 -0.40 -2.98
N PHE A 247 19.04 0.24 -3.59
CA PHE A 247 19.26 1.17 -4.70
C PHE A 247 19.76 2.53 -4.21
N GLU A 248 20.35 3.30 -5.11
CA GLU A 248 20.98 4.60 -4.83
C GLU A 248 22.03 4.45 -3.71
N ASP A 249 22.06 5.38 -2.77
CA ASP A 249 22.91 5.35 -1.57
C ASP A 249 22.23 4.73 -0.33
N GLY A 250 20.93 4.35 -0.45
CA GLY A 250 20.14 3.86 0.66
C GLY A 250 19.57 4.93 1.59
N GLY A 251 19.83 6.21 1.31
CA GLY A 251 19.37 7.35 2.10
C GLY A 251 17.89 7.73 1.88
N GLN A 252 17.15 7.00 1.05
CA GLN A 252 15.74 7.28 0.83
C GLN A 252 14.95 7.18 2.14
N LEU A 253 14.21 8.24 2.48
CA LEU A 253 13.38 8.29 3.67
C LEU A 253 11.99 7.68 3.41
N ARG A 254 11.56 6.83 4.31
CA ARG A 254 10.23 6.19 4.29
C ARG A 254 9.61 6.18 5.69
N ASP A 255 8.32 5.99 5.69
CA ASP A 255 7.52 5.67 6.87
C ASP A 255 7.03 4.22 6.74
N PHE A 256 7.42 3.37 7.69
CA PHE A 256 6.98 1.99 7.78
C PHE A 256 5.97 1.84 8.90
N VAL A 257 4.79 1.34 8.60
CA VAL A 257 3.70 1.17 9.54
C VAL A 257 3.33 -0.30 9.72
N SER A 258 3.18 -0.74 10.97
CA SER A 258 2.76 -2.11 11.27
C SER A 258 1.35 -2.40 10.76
N ILE A 259 1.14 -3.62 10.27
CA ILE A 259 -0.20 -4.10 9.88
C ILE A 259 -1.21 -3.98 11.03
N HIS A 260 -0.79 -4.13 12.28
CA HIS A 260 -1.68 -4.00 13.43
C HIS A 260 -2.18 -2.56 13.59
N ASP A 261 -1.29 -1.58 13.48
CA ASP A 261 -1.66 -0.16 13.53
C ASP A 261 -2.51 0.24 12.32
N VAL A 262 -2.23 -0.31 11.13
CA VAL A 262 -3.06 -0.11 9.94
C VAL A 262 -4.49 -0.59 10.19
N VAL A 263 -4.66 -1.80 10.74
CA VAL A 263 -5.97 -2.36 11.03
C VAL A 263 -6.72 -1.55 12.09
N ASP A 264 -6.04 -1.14 13.17
CA ASP A 264 -6.61 -0.24 14.19
C ASP A 264 -7.14 1.06 13.53
N CYS A 265 -6.36 1.66 12.61
CA CYS A 265 -6.77 2.86 11.89
C CYS A 265 -7.99 2.62 10.98
N LEU A 266 -8.03 1.48 10.27
CA LEU A 266 -9.15 1.11 9.40
C LEU A 266 -10.45 0.89 10.16
N VAL A 267 -10.39 0.24 11.33
CA VAL A 267 -11.55 0.08 12.22
C VAL A 267 -12.05 1.45 12.68
N LEU A 268 -11.16 2.35 13.10
CA LEU A 268 -11.53 3.73 13.46
C LEU A 268 -12.18 4.48 12.29
N MET A 269 -11.72 4.28 11.05
CA MET A 269 -12.33 4.88 9.86
C MET A 269 -13.73 4.34 9.59
N LEU A 270 -13.98 3.05 9.85
CA LEU A 270 -15.31 2.46 9.72
C LEU A 270 -16.30 3.00 10.78
N GLU A 271 -15.85 3.12 12.02
CA GLU A 271 -16.69 3.44 13.17
C GLU A 271 -16.93 4.95 13.37
N LYS A 272 -15.95 5.79 13.00
CA LYS A 272 -15.99 7.23 13.28
C LYS A 272 -16.28 8.06 12.02
N PRO A 273 -17.11 9.10 12.12
CA PRO A 273 -17.40 9.99 10.98
C PRO A 273 -16.31 11.06 10.74
N GLY A 274 -15.31 11.16 11.62
CA GLY A 274 -14.32 12.25 11.58
C GLY A 274 -13.49 12.34 10.30
N ALA A 275 -13.39 11.24 9.55
CA ALA A 275 -12.64 11.14 8.30
C ALA A 275 -13.55 11.02 7.06
N ASP A 276 -14.87 11.14 7.20
CA ASP A 276 -15.80 11.00 6.08
C ASP A 276 -15.49 11.99 4.96
N TYR A 277 -15.49 11.47 3.75
CA TYR A 277 -15.21 12.19 2.50
C TYR A 277 -13.76 12.72 2.37
N LEU A 278 -12.81 12.15 3.12
CA LEU A 278 -11.41 12.55 3.11
C LEU A 278 -10.48 11.42 2.64
N PRO A 279 -9.37 11.76 1.97
CA PRO A 279 -8.19 10.92 2.00
C PRO A 279 -7.53 11.03 3.37
N VAL A 280 -6.91 9.95 3.86
CA VAL A 280 -6.25 9.94 5.18
C VAL A 280 -4.94 9.16 5.09
N ASN A 281 -3.85 9.75 5.50
CA ASN A 281 -2.57 9.08 5.61
C ASN A 281 -2.59 8.02 6.72
N VAL A 282 -2.16 6.80 6.37
CA VAL A 282 -2.00 5.69 7.30
C VAL A 282 -0.51 5.32 7.33
N GLY A 283 0.19 5.91 8.27
CA GLY A 283 1.62 5.76 8.53
C GLY A 283 1.90 5.67 10.03
N SER A 284 3.17 5.49 10.39
CA SER A 284 3.62 5.53 11.77
C SER A 284 3.97 6.95 12.25
N GLY A 285 4.29 7.84 11.33
CA GLY A 285 4.90 9.14 11.62
C GLY A 285 6.40 9.06 11.93
N GLU A 286 7.00 7.86 11.91
CA GLU A 286 8.43 7.66 12.10
C GLU A 286 9.18 7.70 10.76
N VAL A 287 10.33 8.35 10.76
CA VAL A 287 11.18 8.52 9.57
C VAL A 287 12.40 7.63 9.67
N VAL A 288 12.59 6.75 8.68
CA VAL A 288 13.75 5.85 8.63
C VAL A 288 14.32 5.80 7.22
N THR A 289 15.63 5.52 7.11
CA THR A 289 16.23 5.28 5.81
C THR A 289 15.98 3.85 5.34
N ILE A 290 15.95 3.66 4.05
CA ILE A 290 15.85 2.33 3.43
C ILE A 290 17.01 1.43 3.86
N LEU A 291 18.23 1.98 3.99
CA LEU A 291 19.41 1.24 4.44
C LEU A 291 19.29 0.78 5.90
N ASP A 292 18.73 1.62 6.79
CA ASP A 292 18.54 1.25 8.19
C ASP A 292 17.56 0.08 8.35
N ILE A 293 16.50 0.05 7.55
CA ILE A 293 15.56 -1.10 7.53
C ILE A 293 16.26 -2.37 7.04
N ALA A 294 17.07 -2.29 5.97
CA ALA A 294 17.79 -3.46 5.47
C ALA A 294 18.77 -4.02 6.53
N LYS A 295 19.51 -3.15 7.23
CA LYS A 295 20.39 -3.52 8.34
C LYS A 295 19.61 -4.08 9.52
N MET A 296 18.50 -3.47 9.89
CA MET A 296 17.62 -3.95 10.97
C MET A 296 17.13 -5.38 10.71
N LEU A 297 16.66 -5.68 9.49
CA LEU A 297 16.22 -7.03 9.13
C LEU A 297 17.35 -8.06 9.22
N SER A 298 18.57 -7.73 8.74
CA SER A 298 19.74 -8.61 8.88
C SER A 298 20.05 -8.89 10.35
N ARG A 299 20.09 -7.84 11.18
CA ARG A 299 20.33 -7.95 12.63
C ARG A 299 19.27 -8.78 13.36
N LEU A 300 17.98 -8.51 13.13
CA LEU A 300 16.87 -9.22 13.79
C LEU A 300 16.79 -10.70 13.36
N LEU A 301 17.17 -11.00 12.12
CA LEU A 301 17.26 -12.39 11.64
C LEU A 301 18.46 -13.13 12.23
N GLY A 302 19.42 -12.42 12.82
CA GLY A 302 20.71 -12.98 13.27
C GLY A 302 21.65 -13.31 12.09
N SER A 303 21.48 -12.63 10.96
CA SER A 303 22.28 -12.83 9.76
C SER A 303 23.52 -11.93 9.77
N SER A 304 24.65 -12.44 9.32
CA SER A 304 25.88 -11.67 9.06
C SER A 304 25.93 -11.07 7.64
N ILE A 305 24.85 -11.26 6.85
CA ILE A 305 24.79 -10.76 5.48
C ILE A 305 24.48 -9.25 5.52
N GLU A 306 25.42 -8.48 4.97
CA GLU A 306 25.27 -7.02 4.85
C GLU A 306 24.45 -6.64 3.61
N PRO A 307 23.67 -5.56 3.67
CA PRO A 307 22.98 -5.01 2.49
C PRO A 307 23.98 -4.52 1.43
N LYS A 308 23.69 -4.84 0.17
CA LYS A 308 24.45 -4.36 -0.99
C LYS A 308 23.88 -3.06 -1.52
N VAL A 309 24.60 -1.97 -1.29
CA VAL A 309 24.29 -0.65 -1.87
C VAL A 309 24.83 -0.58 -3.30
N THR A 310 23.92 -0.36 -4.28
CA THR A 310 24.27 -0.49 -5.71
C THR A 310 24.76 0.81 -6.34
N LEU A 311 24.44 1.96 -5.76
CA LEU A 311 24.64 3.29 -6.34
C LEU A 311 24.05 3.44 -7.76
N THR A 312 22.95 2.71 -8.02
CA THR A 312 22.18 2.78 -9.28
C THR A 312 20.75 3.19 -8.98
N GLY A 313 20.21 4.09 -9.78
CA GLY A 313 18.81 4.54 -9.67
C GLY A 313 17.87 3.66 -10.47
N ARG A 314 16.59 3.68 -10.10
CA ARG A 314 15.50 3.17 -10.92
C ARG A 314 14.69 4.35 -11.46
N LYS A 315 14.17 4.23 -12.68
CA LYS A 315 13.21 5.21 -13.20
C LYS A 315 11.96 5.22 -12.30
N PHE A 316 11.40 6.39 -12.10
CA PHE A 316 10.19 6.60 -11.29
C PHE A 316 10.34 6.27 -9.79
N ASP A 317 11.59 6.16 -9.28
CA ASP A 317 11.80 5.93 -7.85
C ASP A 317 11.70 7.25 -7.06
N ILE A 318 10.98 7.17 -5.95
CA ILE A 318 10.74 8.31 -5.05
C ILE A 318 11.93 8.44 -4.10
N ARG A 319 12.51 9.67 -3.98
CA ARG A 319 13.61 9.89 -3.02
C ARG A 319 13.11 9.85 -1.58
N HIS A 320 12.16 10.72 -1.22
CA HIS A 320 11.63 10.76 0.14
C HIS A 320 10.11 10.81 0.12
N ASN A 321 9.49 10.06 1.02
CA ASN A 321 8.07 10.21 1.31
C ASN A 321 7.76 9.61 2.68
N THR A 322 7.41 10.48 3.63
CA THR A 322 7.06 10.14 5.02
C THR A 322 5.71 10.72 5.36
N ALA A 323 4.97 10.10 6.29
CA ALA A 323 3.60 10.47 6.59
C ALA A 323 3.51 11.66 7.56
N ASP A 324 2.71 12.66 7.21
CA ASP A 324 2.04 13.48 8.22
C ASP A 324 0.73 12.76 8.60
N ILE A 325 0.63 12.30 9.84
CA ILE A 325 -0.54 11.57 10.36
C ILE A 325 -1.47 12.45 11.19
N THR A 326 -1.35 13.76 11.06
CA THR A 326 -2.13 14.72 11.87
C THR A 326 -3.62 14.53 11.67
N VAL A 327 -4.09 14.32 10.44
CA VAL A 327 -5.52 14.08 10.17
C VAL A 327 -6.01 12.79 10.85
N ALA A 328 -5.28 11.70 10.73
CA ALA A 328 -5.64 10.44 11.40
C ALA A 328 -5.68 10.60 12.93
N ARG A 329 -4.71 11.30 13.50
CA ARG A 329 -4.63 11.55 14.95
C ARG A 329 -5.77 12.44 15.44
N GLU A 330 -5.99 13.57 14.82
CA GLU A 330 -6.97 14.57 15.30
C GLU A 330 -8.42 14.17 15.00
N ARG A 331 -8.67 13.59 13.82
CA ARG A 331 -10.02 13.22 13.39
C ARG A 331 -10.50 11.87 13.90
N LEU A 332 -9.58 10.92 14.05
CA LEU A 332 -9.92 9.56 14.45
C LEU A 332 -9.41 9.17 15.84
N GLY A 333 -8.45 9.91 16.39
CA GLY A 333 -7.73 9.53 17.63
C GLY A 333 -6.75 8.38 17.37
N PHE A 334 -6.28 8.22 16.13
CA PHE A 334 -5.31 7.21 15.77
C PHE A 334 -3.95 7.51 16.41
N ALA A 335 -3.32 6.49 17.00
CA ALA A 335 -1.97 6.55 17.52
C ALA A 335 -1.28 5.20 17.25
N PRO A 336 -0.24 5.17 16.41
CA PRO A 336 0.57 3.97 16.19
C PRO A 336 1.19 3.49 17.50
N LYS A 337 1.25 2.17 17.71
CA LYS A 337 1.70 1.55 18.97
C LYS A 337 2.85 0.58 18.78
N VAL A 338 3.00 0.03 17.57
CA VAL A 338 3.96 -1.03 17.29
C VAL A 338 5.27 -0.42 16.81
N SER A 339 6.36 -0.62 17.58
CA SER A 339 7.68 -0.20 17.13
C SER A 339 8.16 -1.00 15.93
N LEU A 340 9.06 -0.42 15.11
CA LEU A 340 9.64 -1.09 13.94
C LEU A 340 10.29 -2.42 14.33
N GLU A 341 11.03 -2.45 15.43
CA GLU A 341 11.74 -3.64 15.90
C GLU A 341 10.79 -4.77 16.28
N GLN A 342 9.71 -4.44 17.00
CA GLN A 342 8.67 -5.40 17.36
C GLN A 342 7.98 -5.96 16.11
N GLY A 343 7.47 -5.10 15.24
CA GLY A 343 6.69 -5.56 14.09
C GLY A 343 7.54 -6.29 13.05
N PHE A 344 8.84 -5.93 12.86
CA PHE A 344 9.73 -6.73 12.02
C PHE A 344 10.09 -8.07 12.65
N SER A 345 10.20 -8.16 13.98
CA SER A 345 10.38 -9.44 14.67
C SER A 345 9.19 -10.36 14.45
N GLU A 346 7.96 -9.86 14.51
CA GLU A 346 6.75 -10.62 14.19
C GLU A 346 6.70 -11.08 12.73
N LEU A 347 7.10 -10.22 11.79
CA LEU A 347 7.22 -10.59 10.37
C LEU A 347 8.24 -11.71 10.14
N ILE A 348 9.40 -11.65 10.81
CA ILE A 348 10.44 -12.67 10.72
C ILE A 348 9.95 -14.00 11.30
N GLU A 349 9.29 -13.98 12.45
CA GLU A 349 8.75 -15.19 13.08
C GLU A 349 7.69 -15.85 12.18
N TRP A 350 6.78 -15.06 11.63
CA TRP A 350 5.81 -15.57 10.65
C TRP A 350 6.50 -16.18 9.41
N ALA A 351 7.55 -15.56 8.90
CA ALA A 351 8.29 -16.05 7.74
C ALA A 351 8.99 -17.40 8.02
N ARG A 352 9.50 -17.60 9.24
CA ARG A 352 10.12 -18.86 9.68
C ARG A 352 9.12 -20.02 9.76
N THR A 353 7.88 -19.71 10.12
CA THR A 353 6.79 -20.70 10.24
C THR A 353 6.08 -20.98 8.91
N THR A 354 6.41 -20.24 7.85
CA THR A 354 5.80 -20.38 6.52
C THR A 354 6.87 -20.56 5.43
N PRO A 355 7.63 -21.68 5.45
CA PRO A 355 8.83 -21.86 4.62
C PRO A 355 8.57 -21.77 3.11
N ASP A 356 7.42 -22.24 2.63
CA ASP A 356 7.07 -22.18 1.19
C ASP A 356 6.76 -20.76 0.70
N ALA A 357 6.60 -19.81 1.61
CA ALA A 357 6.35 -18.40 1.29
C ALA A 357 7.62 -17.64 0.87
N ALA A 358 8.81 -18.15 1.17
CA ALA A 358 10.09 -17.43 1.04
C ALA A 358 10.91 -17.80 -0.21
N VAL A 359 10.27 -18.09 -1.34
CA VAL A 359 11.00 -18.30 -2.61
C VAL A 359 11.40 -16.94 -3.19
N ASP A 360 12.71 -16.74 -3.40
CA ASP A 360 13.25 -15.49 -3.94
C ASP A 360 13.13 -15.43 -5.46
N PHE A 361 12.23 -14.56 -5.95
CA PHE A 361 12.06 -14.23 -7.37
C PHE A 361 12.61 -12.86 -7.75
N PHE A 362 13.38 -12.22 -6.88
CA PHE A 362 13.87 -10.85 -7.11
C PHE A 362 14.68 -10.73 -8.39
N ASP A 363 15.64 -11.63 -8.62
CA ASP A 363 16.53 -11.54 -9.78
C ASP A 363 15.74 -11.67 -11.10
N LYS A 364 14.69 -12.51 -11.14
CA LYS A 364 13.78 -12.62 -12.27
C LYS A 364 13.02 -11.31 -12.52
N ALA A 365 12.47 -10.70 -11.46
CA ALA A 365 11.77 -9.42 -11.58
C ALA A 365 12.70 -8.29 -12.03
N MET A 366 13.95 -8.28 -11.54
CA MET A 366 14.96 -7.31 -11.99
C MET A 366 15.31 -7.47 -13.46
N GLN A 367 15.42 -8.71 -13.96
CA GLN A 367 15.63 -8.96 -15.38
C GLN A 367 14.45 -8.46 -16.22
N GLU A 368 13.21 -8.72 -15.79
CA GLU A 368 12.02 -8.20 -16.46
C GLU A 368 12.02 -6.66 -16.55
N LEU A 369 12.36 -5.97 -15.45
CA LEU A 369 12.47 -4.50 -15.44
C LEU A 369 13.58 -4.00 -16.38
N GLN A 370 14.71 -4.69 -16.42
CA GLN A 370 15.81 -4.36 -17.33
C GLN A 370 15.40 -4.54 -18.79
N ASP A 371 14.77 -5.66 -19.14
CA ASP A 371 14.29 -5.95 -20.51
C ASP A 371 13.24 -4.93 -20.99
N LYS A 372 12.48 -4.35 -20.04
CA LYS A 372 11.51 -3.28 -20.30
C LYS A 372 12.11 -1.88 -20.28
N GLY A 373 13.42 -1.72 -20.03
CA GLY A 373 14.10 -0.42 -20.01
C GLY A 373 13.70 0.47 -18.82
N LEU A 374 13.27 -0.11 -17.70
CA LEU A 374 12.82 0.60 -16.50
C LEU A 374 13.93 0.86 -15.47
N LEU A 375 15.14 0.38 -15.71
CA LEU A 375 16.34 0.71 -14.91
C LEU A 375 17.11 1.87 -15.55
N VAL A 376 17.70 2.73 -14.73
CA VAL A 376 18.64 3.78 -15.21
C VAL A 376 19.94 3.07 -15.61
N LYS A 377 20.40 3.33 -16.81
CA LYS A 377 21.71 2.83 -17.26
C LYS A 377 22.80 3.51 -16.43
N SER A 378 23.65 2.71 -15.82
CA SER A 378 24.86 3.14 -15.09
C SER A 378 25.90 3.66 -16.08
#